data_f7eef3af64b4ae672a43631f0f7f9e5c
#
_entry.id   f7eef3af64b4ae672a43631f0f7f9e5c
#
_cell.length_a   1.000
_cell.length_b   1.000
_cell.length_c   1.000
_cell.angle_alpha   90.00
_cell.angle_beta   90.00
_cell.angle_gamma   90.00
#
_symmetry.space_group_name_H-M   'P 1'
#
loop_
_entity.id
_entity.type
_entity.pdbx_description
1 polymer ?
#
loop_
_entity_poly.entity_id
_entity_poly.type
_entity_poly.pdbx_seq_one_letter_code
_entity_poly.pdbx_strand_id
1 'polypeptide(L)'
;MRKNACCFTGHREIPPEDREPLRAALLSEIQRLYAEKGVTEFYTGGARGFDTMAAEAVLKIREALPVRLHLILPCKGQSDRWHFAEKRRYREILKQADTAEFLFERYTPDCMLRRDDTMVARSGYCVCYLRDPAAKRGGTAYTVRRAKKEGLEVIHLIPVEVEQLTTL
;
A
#
# COMPACT_ATOMS: atom_id res chain seq x y z
N MET A 1 6.82 -18.73 1.91
CA MET A 1 5.59 -17.98 2.21
C MET A 1 5.73 -16.48 2.01
N ARG A 2 6.80 -15.85 2.51
CA ARG A 2 7.04 -14.41 2.31
C ARG A 2 7.26 -14.00 0.85
N LYS A 3 7.79 -14.90 0.02
CA LYS A 3 8.15 -14.63 -1.38
C LYS A 3 6.96 -14.40 -2.32
N ASN A 4 5.76 -14.82 -1.92
CA ASN A 4 4.56 -14.60 -2.72
C ASN A 4 3.70 -13.43 -2.23
N ALA A 5 4.22 -12.62 -1.32
CA ALA A 5 3.49 -11.55 -0.67
C ALA A 5 4.22 -10.21 -0.78
N CYS A 6 3.43 -9.16 -0.96
CA CYS A 6 3.88 -7.77 -1.06
C CYS A 6 3.06 -6.89 -0.12
N CYS A 7 3.70 -5.96 0.56
CA CYS A 7 3.01 -4.92 1.31
C CYS A 7 3.21 -3.55 0.66
N PHE A 8 2.30 -2.64 0.96
CA PHE A 8 2.34 -1.27 0.46
C PHE A 8 2.51 -0.28 1.60
N THR A 9 3.25 0.78 1.37
CA THR A 9 3.36 1.91 2.30
C THR A 9 3.54 3.21 1.53
N GLY A 10 2.89 4.27 1.95
CA GLY A 10 2.99 5.56 1.26
C GLY A 10 2.29 6.67 2.01
N HIS A 11 2.40 7.87 1.45
CA HIS A 11 1.84 9.06 2.06
C HIS A 11 0.31 9.08 2.04
N ARG A 12 -0.28 9.67 3.07
CA ARG A 12 -1.74 9.85 3.16
C ARG A 12 -2.24 10.92 2.22
N GLU A 13 -1.40 11.87 1.84
CA GLU A 13 -1.74 12.92 0.90
C GLU A 13 -0.91 12.80 -0.35
N ILE A 14 -1.61 12.77 -1.49
CA ILE A 14 -0.99 12.64 -2.80
C ILE A 14 -1.30 13.92 -3.58
N PRO A 15 -0.27 14.66 -4.05
CA PRO A 15 -0.53 15.82 -4.89
C PRO A 15 -1.40 15.44 -6.09
N PRO A 16 -2.34 16.31 -6.50
CA PRO A 16 -3.23 16.00 -7.63
C PRO A 16 -2.51 15.60 -8.90
N GLU A 17 -1.36 16.21 -9.18
CA GLU A 17 -0.54 15.92 -10.36
C GLU A 17 0.08 14.52 -10.32
N ASP A 18 0.26 13.94 -9.15
CA ASP A 18 0.84 12.60 -8.98
C ASP A 18 -0.20 11.47 -9.06
N ARG A 19 -1.48 11.77 -8.93
CA ARG A 19 -2.54 10.75 -8.76
C ARG A 19 -2.62 9.78 -9.92
N GLU A 20 -2.78 10.26 -11.15
CA GLU A 20 -2.91 9.37 -12.30
C GLU A 20 -1.60 8.64 -12.63
N PRO A 21 -0.43 9.31 -12.65
CA PRO A 21 0.83 8.60 -12.85
C PRO A 21 1.09 7.53 -11.78
N LEU A 22 0.76 7.81 -10.52
CA LEU A 22 0.96 6.86 -9.42
C LEU A 22 0.01 5.66 -9.55
N ARG A 23 -1.25 5.91 -9.93
CA ARG A 23 -2.21 4.83 -10.16
C ARG A 23 -1.74 3.90 -11.29
N ALA A 24 -1.26 4.46 -12.39
CA ALA A 24 -0.72 3.70 -13.50
C ALA A 24 0.51 2.88 -13.08
N ALA A 25 1.41 3.48 -12.30
CA ALA A 25 2.60 2.80 -11.78
C ALA A 25 2.23 1.65 -10.85
N LEU A 26 1.22 1.81 -9.99
CA LEU A 26 0.72 0.76 -9.12
C LEU A 26 0.18 -0.43 -9.92
N LEU A 27 -0.68 -0.18 -10.89
CA LEU A 27 -1.25 -1.23 -11.73
C LEU A 27 -0.16 -2.00 -12.45
N SER A 28 0.80 -1.30 -13.03
CA SER A 28 1.94 -1.91 -13.74
C SER A 28 2.79 -2.77 -12.80
N GLU A 29 3.10 -2.26 -11.61
CA GLU A 29 3.96 -2.97 -10.66
C GLU A 29 3.28 -4.21 -10.07
N ILE A 30 2.00 -4.15 -9.78
CA ILE A 30 1.25 -5.32 -9.29
C ILE A 30 1.26 -6.42 -10.36
N GLN A 31 1.02 -6.07 -11.62
CA GLN A 31 1.05 -7.02 -12.73
C GLN A 31 2.45 -7.64 -12.89
N ARG A 32 3.50 -6.82 -12.81
CA ARG A 32 4.88 -7.27 -12.92
C ARG A 32 5.24 -8.25 -11.79
N LEU A 33 4.92 -7.90 -10.56
CA LEU A 33 5.17 -8.75 -9.40
C LEU A 33 4.47 -10.10 -9.53
N TYR A 34 3.23 -10.10 -10.01
CA TYR A 34 2.52 -11.34 -10.28
C TYR A 34 3.20 -12.15 -11.37
N ALA A 35 3.46 -11.54 -12.52
CA ALA A 35 3.95 -12.26 -13.71
C ALA A 35 5.40 -12.74 -13.56
N GLU A 36 6.27 -11.93 -12.96
CA GLU A 36 7.70 -12.22 -12.89
C GLU A 36 8.14 -12.84 -11.57
N LYS A 37 7.45 -12.53 -10.46
CA LYS A 37 7.87 -12.95 -9.12
C LYS A 37 6.87 -13.89 -8.44
N GLY A 38 5.73 -14.16 -9.05
CA GLY A 38 4.73 -15.05 -8.47
C GLY A 38 4.03 -14.48 -7.24
N VAL A 39 3.97 -13.16 -7.10
CA VAL A 39 3.30 -12.51 -5.97
C VAL A 39 1.79 -12.57 -6.19
N THR A 40 1.09 -13.18 -5.24
CA THR A 40 -0.38 -13.32 -5.28
C THR A 40 -1.06 -12.65 -4.09
N GLU A 41 -0.35 -12.41 -2.99
CA GLU A 41 -0.89 -11.88 -1.75
C GLU A 41 -0.42 -10.43 -1.55
N PHE A 42 -1.37 -9.50 -1.44
CA PHE A 42 -1.06 -8.08 -1.31
C PHE A 42 -1.68 -7.52 -0.03
N TYR A 43 -0.87 -6.86 0.78
CA TYR A 43 -1.23 -6.32 2.09
C TYR A 43 -1.23 -4.81 2.08
N THR A 44 -2.34 -4.19 2.51
CA THR A 44 -2.40 -2.75 2.73
C THR A 44 -2.85 -2.45 4.16
N GLY A 45 -2.47 -1.27 4.64
CA GLY A 45 -2.81 -0.83 5.99
C GLY A 45 -4.14 -0.10 6.11
N GLY A 46 -4.85 0.08 5.01
CA GLY A 46 -6.16 0.73 5.01
C GLY A 46 -6.15 2.21 5.32
N ALA A 47 -4.99 2.88 5.35
CA ALA A 47 -4.93 4.32 5.53
C ALA A 47 -5.46 5.04 4.29
N ARG A 48 -5.81 6.31 4.44
CA ARG A 48 -6.20 7.14 3.28
C ARG A 48 -4.97 7.42 2.41
N GLY A 49 -5.23 7.91 1.20
CA GLY A 49 -4.19 8.25 0.24
C GLY A 49 -3.62 7.04 -0.47
N PHE A 50 -2.32 6.82 -0.34
CA PHE A 50 -1.64 5.75 -1.07
C PHE A 50 -2.19 4.36 -0.76
N ASP A 51 -2.45 4.03 0.50
CA ASP A 51 -3.01 2.72 0.86
C ASP A 51 -4.35 2.46 0.18
N THR A 52 -5.21 3.47 0.12
CA THR A 52 -6.50 3.40 -0.59
C THR A 52 -6.29 3.14 -2.08
N MET A 53 -5.39 3.89 -2.70
CA MET A 53 -5.09 3.74 -4.12
C MET A 53 -4.50 2.36 -4.43
N ALA A 54 -3.60 1.87 -3.58
CA ALA A 54 -2.99 0.55 -3.73
C ALA A 54 -4.04 -0.57 -3.60
N ALA A 55 -4.92 -0.47 -2.60
CA ALA A 55 -6.00 -1.44 -2.41
C ALA A 55 -6.93 -1.49 -3.63
N GLU A 56 -7.32 -0.33 -4.14
CA GLU A 56 -8.17 -0.25 -5.35
C GLU A 56 -7.46 -0.83 -6.57
N ALA A 57 -6.16 -0.62 -6.70
CA ALA A 57 -5.37 -1.19 -7.79
C ALA A 57 -5.34 -2.73 -7.73
N VAL A 58 -5.13 -3.30 -6.54
CA VAL A 58 -5.18 -4.77 -6.36
C VAL A 58 -6.56 -5.32 -6.72
N LEU A 59 -7.63 -4.66 -6.27
CA LEU A 59 -9.00 -5.08 -6.58
C LEU A 59 -9.27 -5.04 -8.09
N LYS A 60 -8.73 -4.03 -8.78
CA LYS A 60 -8.86 -3.92 -10.25
C LYS A 60 -8.14 -5.08 -10.95
N ILE A 61 -6.91 -5.36 -10.55
CA ILE A 61 -6.12 -6.47 -11.11
C ILE A 61 -6.79 -7.81 -10.81
N ARG A 62 -7.42 -7.97 -9.64
CA ARG A 62 -8.12 -9.20 -9.25
C ARG A 62 -9.25 -9.57 -10.20
N GLU A 63 -9.81 -8.61 -10.92
CA GLU A 63 -10.83 -8.91 -11.94
C GLU A 63 -10.30 -9.83 -13.04
N ALA A 64 -9.00 -9.81 -13.32
CA ALA A 64 -8.37 -10.56 -14.41
C ALA A 64 -7.31 -11.57 -13.94
N LEU A 65 -6.70 -11.39 -12.78
CA LEU A 65 -5.61 -12.22 -12.28
C LEU A 65 -5.93 -12.76 -10.88
N PRO A 66 -5.42 -13.94 -10.51
CA PRO A 66 -5.70 -14.56 -9.20
C PRO A 66 -4.85 -13.95 -8.09
N VAL A 67 -5.02 -12.67 -7.84
CA VAL A 67 -4.40 -11.96 -6.73
C VAL A 67 -5.41 -11.73 -5.61
N ARG A 68 -4.92 -11.53 -4.39
CA ARG A 68 -5.74 -11.36 -3.19
C ARG A 68 -5.33 -10.09 -2.44
N LEU A 69 -6.32 -9.43 -1.87
CA LEU A 69 -6.14 -8.23 -1.05
C LEU A 69 -6.39 -8.55 0.41
N HIS A 70 -5.40 -8.25 1.25
CA HIS A 70 -5.47 -8.41 2.70
C HIS A 70 -5.29 -7.06 3.37
N LEU A 71 -6.21 -6.73 4.29
CA LEU A 71 -6.13 -5.50 5.06
C LEU A 71 -5.62 -5.82 6.47
N ILE A 72 -4.54 -5.17 6.86
CA ILE A 72 -4.03 -5.18 8.23
C ILE A 72 -4.28 -3.79 8.80
N LEU A 73 -5.27 -3.70 9.68
CA LEU A 73 -5.80 -2.44 10.16
C LEU A 73 -5.32 -2.17 11.58
N PRO A 74 -4.93 -0.92 11.90
CA PRO A 74 -4.38 -0.63 13.22
C PRO A 74 -5.42 -0.77 14.33
N CYS A 75 -6.62 -0.23 14.11
CA CYS A 75 -7.68 -0.24 15.10
C CYS A 75 -9.04 -0.07 14.43
N LYS A 76 -10.12 -0.38 15.13
CA LYS A 76 -11.48 -0.29 14.58
C LYS A 76 -11.89 1.13 14.32
N GLY A 77 -11.59 2.12 14.82
CA GLY A 77 -12.04 3.49 14.59
C GLY A 77 -11.14 4.34 13.71
N GLN A 78 -10.24 3.75 12.92
CA GLN A 78 -9.26 4.57 12.21
C GLN A 78 -9.87 5.57 11.22
N SER A 79 -11.04 5.28 10.64
CA SER A 79 -11.69 6.13 9.65
C SER A 79 -12.69 7.14 10.22
N ASP A 80 -12.90 7.15 11.54
CA ASP A 80 -14.00 7.90 12.16
C ASP A 80 -13.97 9.40 11.85
N ARG A 81 -12.79 9.98 11.71
CA ARG A 81 -12.61 11.43 11.45
C ARG A 81 -12.30 11.76 10.00
N TRP A 82 -12.38 10.79 9.10
CA TRP A 82 -12.12 11.04 7.68
C TRP A 82 -13.29 11.76 7.02
N HIS A 83 -13.02 12.44 5.90
CA HIS A 83 -14.07 13.01 5.06
C HIS A 83 -14.96 11.92 4.48
N PHE A 84 -16.20 12.27 4.18
CA PHE A 84 -17.22 11.32 3.73
C PHE A 84 -16.77 10.50 2.52
N ALA A 85 -16.17 11.14 1.52
CA ALA A 85 -15.73 10.45 0.29
C ALA A 85 -14.63 9.40 0.57
N GLU A 86 -13.67 9.74 1.43
CA GLU A 86 -12.60 8.82 1.83
C GLU A 86 -13.14 7.66 2.67
N LYS A 87 -14.05 7.95 3.57
CA LYS A 87 -14.74 6.96 4.40
C LYS A 87 -15.53 5.96 3.55
N ARG A 88 -16.19 6.45 2.51
CA ARG A 88 -16.96 5.64 1.57
C ARG A 88 -16.03 4.68 0.81
N ARG A 89 -14.91 5.17 0.30
CA ARG A 89 -13.90 4.34 -0.39
C ARG A 89 -13.35 3.26 0.54
N TYR A 90 -13.04 3.61 1.78
CA TYR A 90 -12.56 2.67 2.79
C TYR A 90 -13.59 1.55 3.02
N ARG A 91 -14.87 1.89 3.18
CA ARG A 91 -15.94 0.90 3.37
C ARG A 91 -16.08 -0.04 2.18
N GLU A 92 -15.99 0.48 0.96
CA GLU A 92 -16.04 -0.35 -0.25
C GLU A 92 -14.86 -1.31 -0.33
N ILE A 93 -13.68 -0.85 0.00
CA ILE A 93 -12.48 -1.68 0.05
C ILE A 93 -12.65 -2.79 1.11
N LEU A 94 -13.16 -2.45 2.29
CA LEU A 94 -13.40 -3.40 3.37
C LEU A 94 -14.35 -4.52 2.95
N LYS A 95 -15.41 -4.18 2.22
CA LYS A 95 -16.37 -5.18 1.71
C LYS A 95 -15.76 -6.13 0.70
N GLN A 96 -14.83 -5.67 -0.12
CA GLN A 96 -14.27 -6.42 -1.23
C GLN A 96 -12.98 -7.15 -0.90
N ALA A 97 -12.30 -6.79 0.18
CA ALA A 97 -11.05 -7.42 0.59
C ALA A 97 -11.24 -8.91 0.86
N ASP A 98 -10.24 -9.70 0.53
CA ASP A 98 -10.25 -11.13 0.82
C ASP A 98 -10.17 -11.40 2.32
N THR A 99 -9.38 -10.62 3.04
CA THR A 99 -9.31 -10.65 4.51
C THR A 99 -9.16 -9.25 5.08
N ALA A 100 -9.62 -9.08 6.33
CA ALA A 100 -9.42 -7.85 7.10
C ALA A 100 -9.18 -8.22 8.55
N GLU A 101 -8.09 -7.71 9.11
CA GLU A 101 -7.66 -8.00 10.48
C GLU A 101 -7.43 -6.70 11.22
N PHE A 102 -8.11 -6.51 12.36
CA PHE A 102 -7.88 -5.37 13.24
C PHE A 102 -6.93 -5.79 14.34
N LEU A 103 -5.79 -5.09 14.49
CA LEU A 103 -4.79 -5.44 15.51
C LEU A 103 -5.21 -5.01 16.91
N PHE A 104 -5.93 -3.90 17.02
CA PHE A 104 -6.39 -3.34 18.29
C PHE A 104 -7.85 -2.92 18.22
N GLU A 105 -8.56 -3.02 19.34
CA GLU A 105 -9.93 -2.52 19.45
C GLU A 105 -9.98 -0.99 19.37
N ARG A 106 -9.00 -0.32 19.97
CA ARG A 106 -8.92 1.14 20.07
C ARG A 106 -7.56 1.64 19.62
N TYR A 107 -7.49 2.91 19.27
CA TYR A 107 -6.25 3.58 18.97
C TYR A 107 -5.28 3.48 20.16
N THR A 108 -4.04 3.12 19.86
CA THR A 108 -2.90 3.17 20.78
C THR A 108 -1.79 3.98 20.11
N PRO A 109 -0.87 4.60 20.88
CA PRO A 109 0.18 5.45 20.29
C PRO A 109 1.07 4.75 19.25
N ASP A 110 1.23 3.44 19.36
CA ASP A 110 2.09 2.66 18.46
C ASP A 110 1.32 1.77 17.48
N CYS A 111 -0.01 1.86 17.43
CA CYS A 111 -0.82 0.93 16.64
C CYS A 111 -0.51 0.97 15.13
N MET A 112 -0.20 2.16 14.60
CA MET A 112 0.16 2.31 13.19
C MET A 112 1.49 1.63 12.87
N LEU A 113 2.47 1.77 13.74
CA LEU A 113 3.78 1.13 13.57
C LEU A 113 3.69 -0.39 13.72
N ARG A 114 2.88 -0.87 14.64
CA ARG A 114 2.65 -2.30 14.79
C ARG A 114 1.94 -2.92 13.60
N ARG A 115 1.00 -2.19 13.00
CA ARG A 115 0.37 -2.59 11.76
C ARG A 115 1.41 -2.74 10.65
N ASP A 116 2.29 -1.74 10.51
CA ASP A 116 3.33 -1.74 9.49
C ASP A 116 4.32 -2.89 9.71
N ASP A 117 4.75 -3.11 10.95
CA ASP A 117 5.62 -4.23 11.29
C ASP A 117 4.99 -5.59 10.93
N THR A 118 3.69 -5.73 11.16
CA THR A 118 2.95 -6.95 10.82
C THR A 118 2.95 -7.20 9.31
N MET A 119 2.70 -6.16 8.52
CA MET A 119 2.72 -6.28 7.06
C MET A 119 4.11 -6.66 6.55
N VAL A 120 5.15 -6.02 7.06
CA VAL A 120 6.53 -6.33 6.68
C VAL A 120 6.88 -7.78 7.02
N ALA A 121 6.48 -8.24 8.21
CA ALA A 121 6.77 -9.61 8.65
C ALA A 121 6.13 -10.67 7.74
N ARG A 122 5.02 -10.36 7.10
CA ARG A 122 4.28 -11.29 6.22
C ARG A 122 4.65 -11.17 4.74
N SER A 123 5.60 -10.29 4.39
CA SER A 123 5.89 -9.96 2.99
C SER A 123 7.34 -10.23 2.61
N GLY A 124 7.58 -10.39 1.32
CA GLY A 124 8.92 -10.43 0.73
C GLY A 124 9.24 -9.21 -0.11
N TYR A 125 8.21 -8.43 -0.46
CA TYR A 125 8.31 -7.20 -1.26
C TYR A 125 7.59 -6.07 -0.57
N CYS A 126 8.12 -4.86 -0.72
CA CYS A 126 7.50 -3.63 -0.22
C CYS A 126 7.46 -2.60 -1.35
N VAL A 127 6.27 -2.31 -1.83
CA VAL A 127 6.06 -1.24 -2.81
C VAL A 127 5.73 0.03 -2.05
N CYS A 128 6.49 1.09 -2.27
CA CYS A 128 6.34 2.32 -1.51
C CYS A 128 6.24 3.56 -2.38
N TYR A 129 5.51 4.54 -1.85
CA TYR A 129 5.47 5.90 -2.36
C TYR A 129 6.04 6.82 -1.29
N LEU A 130 7.32 7.11 -1.41
CA LEU A 130 8.08 7.99 -0.53
C LEU A 130 8.67 9.09 -1.40
N ARG A 131 8.10 10.31 -1.33
CA ARG A 131 8.49 11.42 -2.22
C ARG A 131 9.94 11.84 -2.07
N ASP A 132 10.46 11.75 -0.85
CA ASP A 132 11.88 11.97 -0.56
C ASP A 132 12.50 10.67 -0.05
N PRO A 133 13.24 9.94 -0.90
CA PRO A 133 13.87 8.69 -0.46
C PRO A 133 14.88 8.85 0.67
N ALA A 134 15.38 10.08 0.89
CA ALA A 134 16.28 10.39 2.00
C ALA A 134 15.56 10.77 3.29
N ALA A 135 14.21 10.80 3.28
CA ALA A 135 13.44 11.14 4.47
C ALA A 135 13.71 10.17 5.61
N LYS A 136 13.91 10.73 6.82
CA LYS A 136 14.19 9.95 8.02
C LYS A 136 12.99 9.88 8.97
N ARG A 137 11.96 10.70 8.76
CA ARG A 137 10.78 10.82 9.62
C ARG A 137 9.52 10.40 8.89
N GLY A 138 8.51 10.03 9.67
CA GLY A 138 7.19 9.65 9.19
C GLY A 138 7.01 8.13 9.07
N GLY A 139 5.77 7.72 9.00
CA GLY A 139 5.39 6.30 8.96
C GLY A 139 5.89 5.56 7.73
N THR A 140 5.87 6.22 6.56
CA THR A 140 6.37 5.61 5.32
C THR A 140 7.87 5.37 5.39
N ALA A 141 8.65 6.35 5.84
CA ALA A 141 10.10 6.20 6.00
C ALA A 141 10.43 5.10 7.02
N TYR A 142 9.69 5.04 8.13
CA TYR A 142 9.84 3.96 9.11
C TYR A 142 9.63 2.59 8.48
N THR A 143 8.53 2.42 7.76
CA THR A 143 8.19 1.13 7.16
C THR A 143 9.21 0.71 6.11
N VAL A 144 9.70 1.64 5.29
CA VAL A 144 10.75 1.38 4.30
C VAL A 144 12.03 0.90 4.99
N ARG A 145 12.46 1.57 6.07
CA ARG A 145 13.64 1.13 6.83
C ARG A 145 13.45 -0.26 7.43
N ARG A 146 12.27 -0.51 7.99
CA ARG A 146 11.93 -1.82 8.57
C ARG A 146 11.96 -2.91 7.50
N ALA A 147 11.39 -2.64 6.33
CA ALA A 147 11.39 -3.59 5.21
C ALA A 147 12.81 -3.94 4.77
N LYS A 148 13.68 -2.94 4.63
CA LYS A 148 15.08 -3.17 4.28
C LYS A 148 15.81 -3.99 5.33
N LYS A 149 15.61 -3.69 6.61
CA LYS A 149 16.21 -4.42 7.72
C LYS A 149 15.79 -5.89 7.72
N GLU A 150 14.54 -6.17 7.41
CA GLU A 150 13.99 -7.53 7.37
C GLU A 150 14.30 -8.26 6.04
N GLY A 151 15.01 -7.63 5.12
CA GLY A 151 15.44 -8.24 3.86
C GLY A 151 14.41 -8.25 2.74
N LEU A 152 13.35 -7.45 2.83
CA LEU A 152 12.40 -7.31 1.74
C LEU A 152 13.05 -6.58 0.57
N GLU A 153 12.63 -6.93 -0.66
CA GLU A 153 12.92 -6.12 -1.83
C GLU A 153 12.00 -4.90 -1.81
N VAL A 154 12.59 -3.70 -1.73
CA VAL A 154 11.86 -2.44 -1.67
C VAL A 154 11.81 -1.84 -3.07
N ILE A 155 10.59 -1.53 -3.53
CA ILE A 155 10.34 -0.97 -4.85
C ILE A 155 9.74 0.43 -4.67
N HIS A 156 10.50 1.45 -5.06
CA HIS A 156 10.06 2.84 -4.99
C HIS A 156 9.26 3.20 -6.24
N LEU A 157 8.00 3.59 -6.05
CA LEU A 157 7.20 4.14 -7.13
C LEU A 157 7.47 5.64 -7.23
N ILE A 158 8.01 6.05 -8.37
CA ILE A 158 8.18 7.45 -8.72
C ILE A 158 7.16 7.72 -9.82
N PRO A 159 6.23 8.69 -9.65
CA PRO A 159 5.32 9.05 -10.73
C PRO A 159 6.12 9.46 -11.96
N VAL A 160 5.78 8.90 -13.12
CA VAL A 160 6.45 9.25 -14.39
C VAL A 160 5.95 10.62 -14.79
N GLU A 161 6.87 11.60 -14.93
CA GLU A 161 6.53 12.92 -15.46
C GLU A 161 6.11 12.79 -16.93
N VAL A 162 4.98 13.42 -17.27
CA VAL A 162 4.38 13.34 -18.62
C VAL A 162 5.37 13.83 -19.69
N GLU A 163 6.29 14.72 -19.34
CA GLU A 163 7.32 15.22 -20.26
C GLU A 163 8.32 14.16 -20.72
N GLN A 164 8.49 13.08 -19.97
CA GLN A 164 9.37 11.98 -20.36
C GLN A 164 8.73 11.05 -21.40
N LEU A 165 7.40 11.10 -21.55
CA LEU A 165 6.68 10.32 -22.55
C LEU A 165 6.67 10.94 -23.95
N THR A 166 6.98 12.22 -24.06
CA THR A 166 6.99 12.95 -25.33
C THR A 166 8.36 12.96 -26.05
N THR A 167 9.40 12.44 -25.40
CA THR A 167 10.77 12.37 -25.99
C THR A 167 11.13 10.95 -26.47
N LEU A 168 10.19 10.06 -26.47
CA LEU A 168 10.30 8.73 -27.07
C LEU A 168 9.48 8.65 -28.34
#